data_2441ec5c71cb3ddda9a7f69f5c2572b2
#
_entry.id   2441ec5c71cb3ddda9a7f69f5c2572b2
#
_cell.length_a   1.000
_cell.length_b   1.000
_cell.length_c   1.000
_cell.angle_alpha   90.00
_cell.angle_beta   90.00
_cell.angle_gamma   90.00
#
_symmetry.space_group_name_H-M   'P 1'
#
loop_
_entity.id
_entity.type
_entity.pdbx_description
1 polymer ?
#
loop_
_entity_poly.entity_id
_entity_poly.type
_entity_poly.pdbx_seq_one_letter_code
_entity_poly.pdbx_strand_id
1 'polypeptide(L)'
;MNHKMMQLQELAAKNGPLCVGLDTDPSYIPESVLKNFGSCTEAVLAYNKEIIRRVQADKSACCFKVQIAYYEAIGLEGMKVYAKTLKAVKDSGLICVSDIKRGDIAATAGAYARAHFTGDFETDIITINP
;
A
#
# COMPACT_ATOMS: atom_id res chain seq x y z
N MET A 1 -21.25 -10.67 3.98
CA MET A 1 -19.84 -10.36 3.67
C MET A 1 -19.82 -9.17 2.71
N ASN A 2 -19.29 -8.02 3.13
CA ASN A 2 -19.33 -6.84 2.25
C ASN A 2 -18.18 -6.97 1.22
N HIS A 3 -18.51 -7.08 -0.06
CA HIS A 3 -17.51 -7.24 -1.11
C HIS A 3 -16.63 -6.01 -1.20
N LYS A 4 -15.30 -6.15 -1.33
CA LYS A 4 -14.34 -5.01 -1.32
C LYS A 4 -14.62 -3.96 -2.39
N MET A 5 -15.13 -4.36 -3.56
CA MET A 5 -15.54 -3.43 -4.61
C MET A 5 -16.75 -2.59 -4.20
N MET A 6 -17.68 -3.13 -3.42
CA MET A 6 -18.79 -2.34 -2.87
C MET A 6 -18.30 -1.32 -1.85
N GLN A 7 -17.39 -1.71 -0.97
CA GLN A 7 -16.75 -0.78 -0.03
C GLN A 7 -16.00 0.34 -0.76
N LEU A 8 -15.29 0.00 -1.84
CA LEU A 8 -14.61 0.99 -2.67
C LEU A 8 -15.59 1.98 -3.30
N GLN A 9 -16.71 1.49 -3.83
CA GLN A 9 -17.76 2.35 -4.40
C GLN A 9 -18.38 3.29 -3.35
N GLU A 10 -18.67 2.79 -2.16
CA GLU A 10 -19.19 3.58 -1.04
C GLU A 10 -18.19 4.67 -0.62
N LEU A 11 -16.90 4.33 -0.50
CA LEU A 11 -15.84 5.29 -0.20
C LEU A 11 -15.65 6.32 -1.31
N ALA A 12 -15.72 5.90 -2.58
CA ALA A 12 -15.63 6.81 -3.72
C ALA A 12 -16.81 7.80 -3.77
N ALA A 13 -18.00 7.33 -3.46
CA ALA A 13 -19.19 8.20 -3.37
C ALA A 13 -19.08 9.22 -2.23
N LYS A 14 -18.43 8.83 -1.11
CA LYS A 14 -18.30 9.66 0.09
C LYS A 14 -17.12 10.64 0.03
N ASN A 15 -15.96 10.18 -0.43
CA ASN A 15 -14.68 10.88 -0.37
C ASN A 15 -14.17 11.34 -1.74
N GLY A 16 -14.90 11.02 -2.82
CA GLY A 16 -14.42 11.22 -4.19
C GLY A 16 -13.61 10.04 -4.73
N PRO A 17 -13.39 9.95 -6.05
CA PRO A 17 -12.84 8.77 -6.73
C PRO A 17 -11.30 8.73 -6.75
N LEU A 18 -10.62 9.56 -5.98
CA LEU A 18 -9.15 9.64 -6.00
C LEU A 18 -8.53 8.39 -5.39
N CYS A 19 -7.54 7.82 -6.08
CA CYS A 19 -6.62 6.81 -5.57
C CYS A 19 -5.24 7.44 -5.37
N VAL A 20 -4.67 7.33 -4.18
CA VAL A 20 -3.34 7.86 -3.88
C VAL A 20 -2.29 6.76 -4.01
N GLY A 21 -1.26 6.99 -4.85
CA GLY A 21 -0.14 6.08 -5.01
C GLY A 21 0.92 6.26 -3.92
N LEU A 22 1.37 5.16 -3.36
CA LEU A 22 2.51 5.09 -2.45
C LEU A 22 3.68 4.34 -3.12
N ASP A 23 4.08 4.85 -4.27
CA ASP A 23 5.22 4.38 -5.07
C ASP A 23 6.48 5.12 -4.58
N THR A 24 6.77 4.98 -3.28
CA THR A 24 7.68 5.88 -2.57
C THR A 24 9.14 5.51 -2.80
N ASP A 25 9.77 6.22 -3.72
CA ASP A 25 11.22 6.20 -3.86
C ASP A 25 11.85 7.07 -2.75
N PRO A 26 12.93 6.60 -2.09
CA PRO A 26 13.63 7.41 -1.08
C PRO A 26 14.06 8.80 -1.55
N SER A 27 14.33 8.96 -2.85
CA SER A 27 14.72 10.25 -3.44
C SER A 27 13.62 11.31 -3.43
N TYR A 28 12.36 10.91 -3.22
CA TYR A 28 11.24 11.84 -3.08
C TYR A 28 11.18 12.51 -1.72
N ILE A 29 11.88 11.95 -0.73
CA ILE A 29 11.90 12.47 0.63
C ILE A 29 12.97 13.55 0.73
N PRO A 30 12.63 14.79 1.12
CA PRO A 30 13.62 15.85 1.27
C PRO A 30 14.75 15.45 2.21
N GLU A 31 15.98 15.82 1.86
CA GLU A 31 17.17 15.48 2.66
C GLU A 31 17.07 15.99 4.12
N SER A 32 16.44 17.14 4.31
CA SER A 32 16.15 17.69 5.63
C SER A 32 15.26 16.80 6.48
N VAL A 33 14.40 16.00 5.85
CA VAL A 33 13.54 15.02 6.52
C VAL A 33 14.30 13.72 6.76
N LEU A 34 15.05 13.24 5.76
CA LEU A 34 15.86 12.02 5.86
C LEU A 34 16.82 12.05 7.06
N LYS A 35 17.43 13.20 7.33
CA LYS A 35 18.37 13.40 8.45
C LYS A 35 17.76 13.15 9.83
N ASN A 36 16.43 13.16 9.96
CA ASN A 36 15.75 12.96 11.23
C ASN A 36 15.51 11.46 11.55
N PHE A 37 15.89 10.55 10.66
CA PHE A 37 15.67 9.11 10.80
C PHE A 37 17.00 8.35 10.80
N GLY A 38 17.02 7.21 11.47
CA GLY A 38 18.21 6.36 11.57
C GLY A 38 18.50 5.58 10.28
N SER A 39 17.50 5.44 9.40
CA SER A 39 17.64 4.75 8.11
C SER A 39 16.68 5.32 7.07
N CYS A 40 17.02 5.08 5.81
CA CYS A 40 16.15 5.41 4.68
C CYS A 40 14.78 4.72 4.78
N THR A 41 14.75 3.46 5.20
CA THR A 41 13.51 2.69 5.34
C THR A 41 12.60 3.21 6.44
N GLU A 42 13.15 3.69 7.55
CA GLU A 42 12.37 4.40 8.58
C GLU A 42 11.74 5.68 8.04
N ALA A 43 12.50 6.45 7.27
CA ALA A 43 12.01 7.68 6.65
C ALA A 43 10.89 7.41 5.64
N VAL A 44 11.01 6.38 4.79
CA VAL A 44 9.97 5.97 3.85
C VAL A 44 8.70 5.57 4.58
N LEU A 45 8.80 4.78 5.65
CA LEU A 45 7.64 4.39 6.43
C LEU A 45 6.95 5.59 7.09
N ALA A 46 7.73 6.49 7.68
CA ALA A 46 7.20 7.70 8.32
C ALA A 46 6.49 8.61 7.30
N TYR A 47 7.10 8.77 6.12
CA TYR A 47 6.53 9.54 5.01
C TYR A 47 5.20 8.95 4.55
N ASN A 48 5.15 7.64 4.30
CA ASN A 48 3.90 6.96 3.89
C ASN A 48 2.81 7.12 4.95
N LYS A 49 3.14 6.90 6.22
CA LYS A 49 2.16 7.05 7.32
C LYS A 49 1.62 8.47 7.43
N GLU A 50 2.45 9.48 7.21
CA GLU A 50 1.99 10.88 7.24
C GLU A 50 1.06 11.20 6.07
N ILE A 51 1.34 10.70 4.87
CA ILE A 51 0.42 10.82 3.72
C ILE A 51 -0.91 10.15 4.04
N ILE A 52 -0.89 8.91 4.54
CA ILE A 52 -2.10 8.16 4.89
C ILE A 52 -2.92 8.94 5.92
N ARG A 53 -2.28 9.45 6.97
CA ARG A 53 -2.94 10.21 8.02
C ARG A 53 -3.63 11.46 7.49
N ARG A 54 -2.96 12.23 6.61
CA ARG A 54 -3.52 13.44 6.00
C ARG A 54 -4.72 13.11 5.11
N VAL A 55 -4.55 12.16 4.22
CA VAL A 55 -5.62 11.75 3.30
C VAL A 55 -6.86 11.25 4.07
N GLN A 56 -6.65 10.48 5.14
CA GLN A 56 -7.74 10.01 6.00
C GLN A 56 -8.44 11.19 6.70
N ALA A 57 -7.67 12.13 7.26
CA ALA A 57 -8.22 13.28 7.98
C ALA A 57 -9.05 14.20 7.05
N ASP A 58 -8.54 14.43 5.84
CA ASP A 58 -9.19 15.29 4.84
C ASP A 58 -10.32 14.58 4.10
N LYS A 59 -10.44 13.25 4.22
CA LYS A 59 -11.39 12.43 3.45
C LYS A 59 -11.31 12.70 1.95
N SER A 60 -10.08 12.82 1.44
CA SER A 60 -9.80 13.26 0.08
C SER A 60 -9.57 12.14 -0.93
N ALA A 61 -9.63 10.88 -0.49
CA ALA A 61 -9.45 9.72 -1.37
C ALA A 61 -10.29 8.51 -0.91
N CYS A 62 -10.52 7.57 -1.81
CA CYS A 62 -11.23 6.31 -1.52
C CYS A 62 -10.30 5.11 -1.32
N CYS A 63 -9.10 5.17 -1.84
CA CYS A 63 -8.13 4.07 -1.75
C CYS A 63 -6.69 4.55 -1.88
N PHE A 64 -5.77 3.66 -1.48
CA PHE A 64 -4.34 3.76 -1.76
C PHE A 64 -3.89 2.61 -2.65
N LYS A 65 -2.94 2.89 -3.54
CA LYS A 65 -2.23 1.89 -4.33
C LYS A 65 -0.77 1.85 -3.90
N VAL A 66 -0.30 0.69 -3.47
CA VAL A 66 1.07 0.46 -3.00
C VAL A 66 1.80 -0.42 -4.01
N GLN A 67 2.80 0.17 -4.69
CA GLN A 67 3.59 -0.54 -5.69
C GLN A 67 4.76 -1.27 -5.04
N ILE A 68 4.72 -2.61 -5.06
CA ILE A 68 5.71 -3.47 -4.39
C ILE A 68 7.14 -3.26 -4.89
N ALA A 69 7.33 -2.94 -6.17
CA ALA A 69 8.66 -2.81 -6.77
C ALA A 69 9.57 -1.78 -6.07
N TYR A 70 9.01 -0.68 -5.59
CA TYR A 70 9.75 0.35 -4.86
C TYR A 70 10.29 -0.14 -3.52
N TYR A 71 9.57 -1.07 -2.89
CA TYR A 71 9.96 -1.67 -1.61
C TYR A 71 10.91 -2.84 -1.82
N GLU A 72 10.71 -3.65 -2.86
CA GLU A 72 11.66 -4.69 -3.27
C GLU A 72 13.04 -4.09 -3.60
N ALA A 73 13.08 -2.93 -4.25
CA ALA A 73 14.31 -2.22 -4.61
C ALA A 73 15.17 -1.82 -3.39
N ILE A 74 14.57 -1.70 -2.20
CA ILE A 74 15.28 -1.41 -0.94
C ILE A 74 15.55 -2.68 -0.12
N GLY A 75 15.36 -3.86 -0.69
CA GLY A 75 15.69 -5.15 -0.09
C GLY A 75 14.74 -5.60 1.01
N LEU A 76 15.22 -6.45 1.91
CA LEU A 76 14.38 -7.06 2.96
C LEU A 76 13.78 -6.02 3.91
N GLU A 77 14.52 -5.00 4.27
CA GLU A 77 13.98 -3.91 5.10
C GLU A 77 12.88 -3.12 4.37
N GLY A 78 13.01 -2.95 3.05
CA GLY A 78 11.96 -2.40 2.21
C GLY A 78 10.69 -3.25 2.24
N MET A 79 10.79 -4.57 2.23
CA MET A 79 9.64 -5.46 2.33
C MET A 79 8.96 -5.40 3.70
N LYS A 80 9.70 -5.15 4.78
CA LYS A 80 9.11 -4.85 6.10
C LYS A 80 8.35 -3.52 6.08
N VAL A 81 8.88 -2.51 5.39
CA VAL A 81 8.19 -1.22 5.20
C VAL A 81 6.92 -1.42 4.37
N TYR A 82 6.97 -2.23 3.32
CA TYR A 82 5.80 -2.59 2.52
C TYR A 82 4.68 -3.17 3.39
N ALA A 83 4.97 -4.21 4.18
CA ALA A 83 4.00 -4.82 5.08
C ALA A 83 3.39 -3.81 6.06
N LYS A 84 4.22 -2.96 6.68
CA LYS A 84 3.77 -1.92 7.62
C LYS A 84 2.94 -0.83 6.92
N THR A 85 3.24 -0.53 5.66
CA THR A 85 2.47 0.44 4.85
C THR A 85 1.09 -0.13 4.52
N LEU A 86 1.00 -1.39 4.08
CA LEU A 86 -0.30 -2.05 3.84
C LEU A 86 -1.16 -2.04 5.10
N LYS A 87 -0.56 -2.39 6.25
CA LYS A 87 -1.26 -2.35 7.52
C LYS A 87 -1.76 -0.95 7.87
N ALA A 88 -0.94 0.08 7.67
CA ALA A 88 -1.33 1.46 7.93
C ALA A 88 -2.51 1.92 7.05
N VAL A 89 -2.54 1.52 5.78
CA VAL A 89 -3.69 1.78 4.89
C VAL A 89 -4.94 1.07 5.41
N LYS A 90 -4.86 -0.20 5.78
CA LYS A 90 -6.00 -0.95 6.34
C LYS A 90 -6.52 -0.31 7.62
N ASP A 91 -5.62 0.09 8.52
CA ASP A 91 -5.97 0.74 9.79
C ASP A 91 -6.65 2.11 9.57
N SER A 92 -6.42 2.76 8.42
CA SER A 92 -7.10 4.00 8.04
C SER A 92 -8.57 3.82 7.64
N GLY A 93 -8.99 2.59 7.36
CA GLY A 93 -10.34 2.27 6.88
C GLY A 93 -10.55 2.49 5.37
N LEU A 94 -9.50 2.91 4.64
CA LEU A 94 -9.53 3.04 3.19
C LEU A 94 -9.13 1.73 2.52
N ILE A 95 -9.55 1.55 1.26
CA ILE A 95 -9.20 0.37 0.48
C ILE A 95 -7.71 0.38 0.12
N CYS A 96 -7.09 -0.77 0.31
CA CYS A 96 -5.69 -1.01 -0.06
C CYS A 96 -5.60 -1.81 -1.36
N VAL A 97 -4.95 -1.24 -2.37
CA VAL A 97 -4.62 -1.91 -3.62
C VAL A 97 -3.12 -2.22 -3.65
N SER A 98 -2.75 -3.48 -3.64
CA SER A 98 -1.36 -3.88 -3.86
C SER A 98 -1.08 -4.04 -5.35
N ASP A 99 -0.23 -3.16 -5.86
CA ASP A 99 0.20 -3.24 -7.25
C ASP A 99 1.40 -4.18 -7.37
N ILE A 100 1.12 -5.45 -7.57
CA ILE A 100 2.10 -6.54 -7.53
C ILE A 100 2.31 -7.21 -8.89
N LYS A 101 1.32 -7.15 -9.78
CA LYS A 101 1.36 -7.76 -11.11
C LYS A 101 1.82 -9.22 -11.09
N ARG A 102 1.34 -9.99 -10.09
CA ARG A 102 1.63 -11.42 -10.01
C ARG A 102 0.61 -12.21 -10.82
N GLY A 103 1.08 -13.25 -11.47
CA GLY A 103 0.24 -14.17 -12.21
C GLY A 103 1.01 -15.47 -12.45
N ASP A 104 0.30 -16.59 -12.38
CA ASP A 104 0.88 -17.91 -12.61
C ASP A 104 -0.25 -18.93 -12.74
N ILE A 105 0.09 -20.19 -13.04
CA ILE A 105 -0.84 -21.30 -13.18
C ILE A 105 -0.93 -22.14 -11.90
N ALA A 106 -2.08 -22.82 -11.75
CA ALA A 106 -2.30 -23.89 -10.76
C ALA A 106 -1.84 -23.54 -9.33
N ALA A 107 -0.97 -24.39 -8.76
CA ALA A 107 -0.51 -24.29 -7.38
C ALA A 107 0.25 -22.98 -7.09
N THR A 108 1.01 -22.46 -8.04
CA THR A 108 1.77 -21.21 -7.88
C THR A 108 0.82 -20.00 -7.80
N ALA A 109 -0.25 -19.96 -8.58
CA ALA A 109 -1.30 -18.94 -8.43
C ALA A 109 -1.91 -18.97 -7.02
N GLY A 110 -2.16 -20.16 -6.48
CA GLY A 110 -2.62 -20.33 -5.10
C GLY A 110 -1.63 -19.82 -4.05
N ALA A 111 -0.33 -19.98 -4.28
CA ALA A 111 0.71 -19.43 -3.40
C ALA A 111 0.70 -17.90 -3.39
N TYR A 112 0.60 -17.25 -4.55
CA TYR A 112 0.45 -15.79 -4.64
C TYR A 112 -0.82 -15.29 -3.96
N ALA A 113 -1.95 -16.00 -4.14
CA ALA A 113 -3.21 -15.63 -3.49
C ALA A 113 -3.06 -15.65 -1.96
N ARG A 114 -2.46 -16.71 -1.40
CA ARG A 114 -2.18 -16.77 0.05
C ARG A 114 -1.26 -15.65 0.51
N ALA A 115 -0.20 -15.36 -0.25
CA ALA A 115 0.76 -14.32 0.11
C ALA A 115 0.13 -12.93 0.22
N HIS A 116 -0.85 -12.61 -0.63
CA HIS A 116 -1.40 -11.25 -0.74
C HIS A 116 -2.81 -11.07 -0.18
N PHE A 117 -3.49 -12.15 0.20
CA PHE A 117 -4.79 -12.06 0.86
C PHE A 117 -4.79 -12.56 2.31
N THR A 118 -3.62 -12.93 2.83
CA THR A 118 -3.44 -13.31 4.23
C THR A 118 -2.06 -12.89 4.75
N GLY A 119 -1.91 -12.82 6.08
CA GLY A 119 -0.62 -12.57 6.72
C GLY A 119 -0.06 -11.15 6.54
N ASP A 120 1.27 -11.05 6.46
CA ASP A 120 1.98 -9.78 6.50
C ASP A 120 1.70 -8.87 5.30
N PHE A 121 1.38 -9.46 4.14
CA PHE A 121 1.10 -8.72 2.90
C PHE A 121 -0.38 -8.65 2.56
N GLU A 122 -1.26 -8.93 3.52
CA GLU A 122 -2.70 -8.92 3.30
C GLU A 122 -3.19 -7.56 2.82
N THR A 123 -3.92 -7.58 1.71
CA THR A 123 -4.49 -6.42 1.03
C THR A 123 -5.93 -6.68 0.58
N ASP A 124 -6.64 -5.64 0.15
CA ASP A 124 -8.03 -5.76 -0.29
C ASP A 124 -8.15 -6.12 -1.78
N ILE A 125 -7.27 -5.57 -2.60
CA ILE A 125 -7.26 -5.72 -4.06
C ILE A 125 -5.81 -5.90 -4.52
N ILE A 126 -5.60 -6.72 -5.54
CA ILE A 126 -4.30 -6.89 -6.19
C ILE A 126 -4.39 -6.63 -7.69
N THR A 127 -3.29 -6.22 -8.30
CA THR A 127 -3.12 -6.27 -9.75
C THR A 127 -2.52 -7.61 -10.17
N ILE A 128 -2.97 -8.13 -11.29
CA ILE A 128 -2.51 -9.39 -11.86
C ILE A 128 -2.06 -9.19 -13.31
N ASN A 129 -1.16 -10.02 -13.78
CA ASN A 129 -0.91 -10.16 -15.22
C ASN A 129 -1.92 -11.15 -15.81
N PRO A 130 -2.48 -10.84 -16.98
CA PRO A 130 -3.41 -11.74 -17.67
C PRO A 130 -2.71 -12.99 -18.19
#